data_156208c275ca27b85b5752ada0e8b32e
#
_entry.id   156208c275ca27b85b5752ada0e8b32e
#
_cell.length_a   1.000
_cell.length_b   1.000
_cell.length_c   1.000
_cell.angle_alpha   90.00
_cell.angle_beta   90.00
_cell.angle_gamma   90.00
#
_symmetry.space_group_name_H-M   'P 1'
#
loop_
_entity.id
_entity.type
_entity.pdbx_description
1 polymer ?
#
loop_
_entity_poly.entity_id
_entity_poly.type
_entity_poly.pdbx_seq_one_letter_code
_entity_poly.pdbx_strand_id
1 'polypeptide(L)'
;RHTNFAQTVEKQVIQGNPSTNGMSTVRFERKGDMLGYVYISNRAPRNELTRANWKGEIKKVELLIGGQVIDTQTSEFSQEIAPVTLCQSYSKSLSAAGADDAGFYPLRFSFCENAQSALPLVALQYHDVEIRISWGTLPVTDYEVHAQFVYLDTDERTALSSAPQNMLITQTQQSIASGGLMQELNYNHPIKFIATYKTGGVGVAGGGVKLQINGTDVGDAKKARPHYTSASLYYHTPFTTMDSSAANHFMYPFCLDTCKLQPTGTLNFSRVDSARLVTDAGSFDTDMYGVNYNILRIENGMAGLMYAN
;
A
#
# COMPACT_ATOMS: atom_id res chain seq x y z
N ARG A 1 -14.54 -22.52 21.90
CA ARG A 1 -13.98 -23.05 20.66
C ARG A 1 -12.48 -22.81 20.69
N HIS A 2 -11.70 -23.84 20.62
CA HIS A 2 -10.25 -23.72 20.48
C HIS A 2 -9.92 -23.45 19.00
N THR A 3 -9.11 -22.45 18.72
CA THR A 3 -8.55 -22.23 17.40
C THR A 3 -7.24 -22.99 17.31
N ASN A 4 -7.20 -24.00 16.43
CA ASN A 4 -6.03 -24.83 16.24
C ASN A 4 -5.21 -24.32 15.05
N PHE A 5 -4.53 -23.17 15.23
CA PHE A 5 -3.58 -22.70 14.25
C PHE A 5 -2.24 -22.36 14.93
N ALA A 6 -1.17 -22.44 14.17
CA ALA A 6 0.16 -22.00 14.58
C ALA A 6 0.74 -21.05 13.53
N GLN A 7 1.70 -20.25 13.93
CA GLN A 7 2.38 -19.35 13.01
C GLN A 7 3.89 -19.44 13.19
N THR A 8 4.63 -19.19 12.11
CA THR A 8 6.08 -19.02 12.12
C THR A 8 6.50 -17.91 11.20
N VAL A 9 7.67 -17.37 11.43
CA VAL A 9 8.30 -16.39 10.52
C VAL A 9 9.56 -17.01 9.96
N GLU A 10 9.65 -17.10 8.64
CA GLU A 10 10.76 -17.74 7.97
C GLU A 10 11.43 -16.84 6.95
N LYS A 11 12.74 -16.98 6.88
CA LYS A 11 13.56 -16.32 5.87
C LYS A 11 13.27 -16.91 4.48
N GLN A 12 13.09 -16.03 3.51
CA GLN A 12 12.90 -16.36 2.10
C GLN A 12 14.17 -16.08 1.31
N VAL A 13 14.38 -16.85 0.24
CA VAL A 13 15.55 -16.71 -0.63
C VAL A 13 15.33 -15.59 -1.64
N ILE A 14 16.24 -14.64 -1.69
CA ILE A 14 16.26 -13.58 -2.70
C ILE A 14 16.95 -14.13 -3.94
N GLN A 15 16.25 -14.16 -5.05
CA GLN A 15 16.77 -14.53 -6.37
C GLN A 15 17.26 -13.27 -7.09
N GLY A 16 18.50 -13.30 -7.55
CA GLY A 16 19.20 -12.11 -8.05
C GLY A 16 19.83 -11.31 -6.90
N ASN A 17 21.13 -11.07 -7.00
CA ASN A 17 21.85 -10.32 -5.96
C ASN A 17 21.33 -8.87 -5.90
N PRO A 18 21.03 -8.35 -4.71
CA PRO A 18 20.72 -6.93 -4.54
C PRO A 18 21.86 -6.06 -5.07
N SER A 19 21.53 -5.15 -5.95
CA SER A 19 22.50 -4.23 -6.56
C SER A 19 21.86 -2.86 -6.80
N THR A 20 22.66 -1.81 -6.74
CA THR A 20 22.18 -0.44 -6.98
C THR A 20 21.50 -0.33 -8.34
N ASN A 21 20.27 0.16 -8.36
CA ASN A 21 19.36 0.23 -9.52
C ASN A 21 19.05 -1.14 -10.16
N GLY A 22 19.32 -2.24 -9.47
CA GLY A 22 19.00 -3.59 -9.91
C GLY A 22 17.59 -4.04 -9.50
N MET A 23 17.31 -5.30 -9.79
CA MET A 23 16.04 -5.95 -9.47
C MET A 23 16.30 -7.34 -8.88
N SER A 24 15.54 -7.70 -7.87
CA SER A 24 15.56 -9.04 -7.28
C SER A 24 14.13 -9.57 -7.14
N THR A 25 13.97 -10.88 -7.24
CA THR A 25 12.69 -11.55 -7.07
C THR A 25 12.75 -12.46 -5.85
N VAL A 26 11.69 -12.50 -5.08
CA VAL A 26 11.52 -13.44 -3.98
C VAL A 26 10.26 -14.24 -4.22
N ARG A 27 10.45 -15.55 -4.40
CA ARG A 27 9.34 -16.50 -4.51
C ARG A 27 9.06 -17.07 -3.13
N PHE A 28 7.80 -16.99 -2.69
CA PHE A 28 7.39 -17.56 -1.43
C PHE A 28 7.21 -19.06 -1.57
N GLU A 29 8.02 -19.82 -0.85
CA GLU A 29 7.84 -21.27 -0.76
C GLU A 29 6.56 -21.57 0.04
N ARG A 30 5.85 -22.63 -0.34
CA ARG A 30 4.63 -23.07 0.35
C ARG A 30 4.96 -23.79 1.63
N LYS A 31 5.55 -23.09 2.59
CA LYS A 31 5.91 -23.66 3.90
C LYS A 31 4.74 -23.73 4.86
N GLY A 32 3.67 -22.96 4.62
CA GLY A 32 2.45 -22.94 5.41
C GLY A 32 1.20 -22.84 4.54
N ASP A 33 0.04 -22.84 5.18
CA ASP A 33 -1.26 -22.82 4.51
C ASP A 33 -1.65 -21.40 4.08
N MET A 34 -1.25 -20.39 4.85
CA MET A 34 -1.52 -19.00 4.56
C MET A 34 -0.24 -18.15 4.67
N LEU A 35 -0.14 -17.13 3.82
CA LEU A 35 0.91 -16.11 3.87
C LEU A 35 0.35 -14.85 4.53
N GLY A 36 0.97 -14.45 5.62
CA GLY A 36 0.67 -13.23 6.35
C GLY A 36 1.61 -12.07 6.00
N TYR A 37 2.07 -11.33 7.01
CA TYR A 37 2.94 -10.19 6.77
C TYR A 37 4.32 -10.59 6.23
N VAL A 38 4.91 -9.68 5.47
CA VAL A 38 6.26 -9.81 4.91
C VAL A 38 7.03 -8.54 5.20
N TYR A 39 8.29 -8.66 5.56
CA TYR A 39 9.18 -7.51 5.71
C TYR A 39 10.58 -7.81 5.17
N ILE A 40 11.28 -6.74 4.79
CA ILE A 40 12.65 -6.77 4.34
C ILE A 40 13.52 -6.19 5.46
N SER A 41 14.60 -6.87 5.81
CA SER A 41 15.57 -6.41 6.79
C SER A 41 16.97 -6.36 6.19
N ASN A 42 17.84 -5.61 6.83
CA ASN A 42 19.25 -5.56 6.47
C ASN A 42 20.05 -6.28 7.55
N ARG A 43 20.91 -7.19 7.14
CA ARG A 43 21.76 -7.97 8.03
C ARG A 43 23.03 -7.26 8.49
N ALA A 44 23.46 -6.25 7.74
CA ALA A 44 24.68 -5.52 8.11
C ALA A 44 24.47 -4.84 9.48
N PRO A 45 25.48 -4.89 10.36
CA PRO A 45 25.44 -4.18 11.62
C PRO A 45 25.46 -2.68 11.34
N ARG A 46 24.31 -2.11 11.16
CA ARG A 46 24.11 -0.69 11.09
C ARG A 46 23.53 -0.22 12.38
N ASN A 47 24.14 0.81 12.91
CA ASN A 47 23.65 1.42 14.11
C ASN A 47 22.35 2.18 13.88
N GLU A 48 21.98 2.48 12.61
CA GLU A 48 20.82 3.33 12.30
C GLU A 48 20.39 3.13 10.84
N LEU A 49 19.36 2.33 10.61
CA LEU A 49 18.60 2.36 9.38
C LEU A 49 17.37 3.25 9.58
N THR A 50 17.51 4.50 9.22
CA THR A 50 16.37 5.43 9.28
C THR A 50 15.37 5.13 8.17
N ARG A 51 14.11 5.51 8.37
CA ARG A 51 13.07 5.42 7.33
C ARG A 51 13.49 6.09 6.01
N ALA A 52 14.25 7.16 6.08
CA ALA A 52 14.80 7.85 4.92
C ALA A 52 15.79 6.98 4.12
N ASN A 53 16.57 6.14 4.79
CA ASN A 53 17.49 5.21 4.12
C ASN A 53 16.72 4.16 3.33
N TRP A 54 15.66 3.57 3.91
CA TRP A 54 14.82 2.60 3.22
C TRP A 54 14.17 3.18 1.95
N LYS A 55 13.71 4.42 1.99
CA LYS A 55 13.15 5.11 0.83
C LYS A 55 14.15 5.24 -0.32
N GLY A 56 15.43 5.46 0.00
CA GLY A 56 16.52 5.50 -1.00
C GLY A 56 16.96 4.11 -1.48
N GLU A 57 16.85 3.10 -0.64
CA GLU A 57 17.31 1.73 -0.91
C GLU A 57 16.31 0.91 -1.72
N ILE A 58 15.00 1.12 -1.52
CA ILE A 58 13.94 0.44 -2.25
C ILE A 58 13.13 1.47 -3.03
N LYS A 59 13.05 1.33 -4.34
CA LYS A 59 12.24 2.21 -5.20
C LYS A 59 10.78 1.79 -5.20
N LYS A 60 10.54 0.52 -5.48
CA LYS A 60 9.20 -0.07 -5.52
C LYS A 60 9.24 -1.56 -5.26
N VAL A 61 8.13 -2.10 -4.80
CA VAL A 61 7.89 -3.53 -4.68
C VAL A 61 6.61 -3.88 -5.42
N GLU A 62 6.66 -4.93 -6.23
CA GLU A 62 5.53 -5.46 -6.99
C GLU A 62 5.15 -6.81 -6.43
N LEU A 63 3.86 -7.05 -6.22
CA LEU A 63 3.30 -8.36 -5.88
C LEU A 63 2.84 -9.04 -7.17
N LEU A 64 3.32 -10.26 -7.39
CA LEU A 64 2.92 -11.09 -8.53
C LEU A 64 2.28 -12.40 -8.03
N ILE A 65 1.22 -12.81 -8.70
CA ILE A 65 0.61 -14.13 -8.49
C ILE A 65 0.42 -14.79 -9.85
N GLY A 66 1.05 -15.95 -10.04
CA GLY A 66 1.03 -16.62 -11.33
C GLY A 66 1.59 -15.79 -12.49
N GLY A 67 2.55 -14.91 -12.22
CA GLY A 67 3.15 -14.00 -13.20
C GLY A 67 2.34 -12.72 -13.48
N GLN A 68 1.10 -12.61 -12.99
CA GLN A 68 0.31 -11.39 -13.08
C GLN A 68 0.68 -10.42 -11.95
N VAL A 69 0.95 -9.17 -12.28
CA VAL A 69 1.14 -8.11 -11.28
C VAL A 69 -0.21 -7.78 -10.65
N ILE A 70 -0.30 -7.97 -9.34
CA ILE A 70 -1.52 -7.71 -8.56
C ILE A 70 -1.51 -6.31 -8.00
N ASP A 71 -0.39 -5.86 -7.44
CA ASP A 71 -0.24 -4.53 -6.86
C ASP A 71 1.22 -4.07 -7.00
N THR A 72 1.40 -2.75 -7.12
CA THR A 72 2.72 -2.11 -7.18
C THR A 72 2.76 -0.96 -6.19
N GLN A 73 3.68 -1.02 -5.25
CA GLN A 73 3.84 0.00 -4.22
C GLN A 73 5.22 0.63 -4.28
N THR A 74 5.28 1.95 -4.38
CA THR A 74 6.51 2.71 -4.24
C THR A 74 6.89 2.86 -2.78
N SER A 75 8.17 3.08 -2.49
CA SER A 75 8.61 3.35 -1.12
C SER A 75 7.97 4.59 -0.52
N GLU A 76 7.70 5.61 -1.33
CA GLU A 76 7.02 6.81 -0.86
C GLU A 76 5.62 6.47 -0.34
N PHE A 77 4.86 5.70 -1.09
CA PHE A 77 3.54 5.23 -0.62
C PHE A 77 3.67 4.38 0.64
N SER A 78 4.51 3.34 0.61
CA SER A 78 4.62 2.36 1.71
C SER A 78 5.14 2.95 3.01
N GLN A 79 6.05 3.93 2.94
CA GLN A 79 6.73 4.45 4.13
C GLN A 79 6.14 5.78 4.64
N GLU A 80 5.52 6.57 3.76
CA GLU A 80 5.04 7.90 4.11
C GLU A 80 3.51 7.96 4.17
N ILE A 81 2.82 7.40 3.19
CA ILE A 81 1.37 7.53 3.06
C ILE A 81 0.63 6.40 3.79
N ALA A 82 1.00 5.13 3.54
CA ALA A 82 0.30 3.98 4.09
C ALA A 82 0.29 3.94 5.64
N PRO A 83 1.38 4.25 6.35
CA PRO A 83 1.36 4.27 7.81
C PRO A 83 0.38 5.27 8.41
N VAL A 84 0.10 6.37 7.73
CA VAL A 84 -0.87 7.38 8.18
C VAL A 84 -2.29 7.03 7.76
N THR A 85 -2.47 6.50 6.55
CA THR A 85 -3.80 6.30 5.95
C THR A 85 -4.34 4.88 6.09
N LEU A 86 -3.50 3.85 6.18
CA LEU A 86 -3.91 2.45 6.20
C LEU A 86 -3.63 1.73 7.52
N CYS A 87 -3.11 2.42 8.53
CA CYS A 87 -2.80 1.79 9.80
C CYS A 87 -4.06 1.42 10.58
N GLN A 88 -4.11 0.18 11.06
CA GLN A 88 -5.19 -0.31 11.92
C GLN A 88 -4.82 -0.32 13.41
N SER A 89 -3.57 -0.05 13.73
CA SER A 89 -3.06 -0.01 15.09
C SER A 89 -2.00 1.08 15.24
N TYR A 90 -1.85 1.57 16.45
CA TYR A 90 -0.82 2.55 16.79
C TYR A 90 0.60 2.07 16.44
N SER A 91 0.88 0.79 16.67
CA SER A 91 2.19 0.20 16.34
C SER A 91 2.53 0.30 14.84
N LYS A 92 1.53 0.13 13.97
CA LYS A 92 1.73 0.26 12.51
C LYS A 92 1.87 1.72 12.06
N SER A 93 1.33 2.67 12.80
CA SER A 93 1.47 4.09 12.54
C SER A 93 2.83 4.66 12.99
N LEU A 94 3.47 4.04 13.94
CA LEU A 94 4.78 4.50 14.46
C LEU A 94 5.88 4.52 13.39
N SER A 95 5.78 3.66 12.38
CA SER A 95 6.71 3.71 11.25
C SER A 95 6.62 5.02 10.44
N ALA A 96 5.48 5.73 10.52
CA ALA A 96 5.28 7.07 9.94
C ALA A 96 5.71 8.20 10.89
N ALA A 97 5.67 7.96 12.20
CA ALA A 97 5.84 8.98 13.22
C ALA A 97 7.29 9.37 13.54
N GLY A 98 8.24 9.03 12.68
CA GLY A 98 9.63 9.40 12.90
C GLY A 98 10.32 8.59 14.01
N ALA A 99 9.92 7.35 14.24
CA ALA A 99 10.78 6.42 14.93
C ALA A 99 12.02 6.22 14.03
N ASP A 100 13.12 6.81 14.45
CA ASP A 100 14.38 6.89 13.70
C ASP A 100 14.99 5.52 13.40
N ASP A 101 14.34 4.42 13.83
CA ASP A 101 14.86 3.06 13.77
C ASP A 101 13.81 2.03 13.34
N ALA A 102 13.26 2.15 12.15
CA ALA A 102 12.67 0.96 11.57
C ALA A 102 13.82 0.13 10.95
N GLY A 103 14.41 -0.77 11.72
CA GLY A 103 15.41 -1.73 11.23
C GLY A 103 14.87 -2.70 10.18
N PHE A 104 13.64 -2.48 9.70
CA PHE A 104 12.96 -3.30 8.70
C PHE A 104 12.02 -2.45 7.83
N TYR A 105 11.78 -2.94 6.62
CA TYR A 105 10.85 -2.37 5.66
C TYR A 105 9.61 -3.28 5.57
N PRO A 106 8.47 -2.91 6.18
CA PRO A 106 7.26 -3.70 6.08
C PRO A 106 6.61 -3.54 4.71
N LEU A 107 6.16 -4.64 4.11
CA LEU A 107 5.32 -4.59 2.92
C LEU A 107 3.88 -4.26 3.32
N ARG A 108 3.23 -3.41 2.54
CA ARG A 108 1.88 -2.90 2.80
C ARG A 108 0.84 -3.43 1.80
N PHE A 109 1.05 -4.62 1.27
CA PHE A 109 0.04 -5.27 0.44
C PHE A 109 -1.19 -5.65 1.27
N SER A 110 -2.33 -5.78 0.60
CA SER A 110 -3.61 -6.06 1.24
C SER A 110 -3.56 -7.24 2.23
N PHE A 111 -2.85 -8.31 1.90
CA PHE A 111 -2.71 -9.49 2.77
C PHE A 111 -1.75 -9.30 3.95
N CYS A 112 -0.89 -8.28 3.90
CA CYS A 112 0.09 -8.00 4.95
C CYS A 112 -0.49 -7.21 6.13
N GLU A 113 -1.60 -6.51 5.93
CA GLU A 113 -2.13 -5.58 6.92
C GLU A 113 -2.86 -6.27 8.07
N ASN A 114 -3.50 -7.41 7.80
CA ASN A 114 -4.32 -8.14 8.76
C ASN A 114 -4.17 -9.65 8.62
N ALA A 115 -4.27 -10.37 9.73
CA ALA A 115 -4.35 -11.83 9.72
C ALA A 115 -5.59 -12.35 8.96
N GLN A 116 -6.69 -11.58 8.96
CA GLN A 116 -7.94 -11.95 8.29
C GLN A 116 -7.85 -11.86 6.75
N SER A 117 -6.94 -11.04 6.23
CA SER A 117 -6.68 -10.89 4.80
C SER A 117 -5.49 -11.71 4.30
N ALA A 118 -4.94 -12.61 5.14
CA ALA A 118 -3.81 -13.45 4.77
C ALA A 118 -4.11 -14.27 3.51
N LEU A 119 -3.10 -14.41 2.64
CA LEU A 119 -3.24 -15.05 1.35
C LEU A 119 -3.22 -16.59 1.49
N PRO A 120 -4.27 -17.33 1.05
CA PRO A 120 -4.33 -18.78 1.19
C PRO A 120 -3.43 -19.49 0.18
N LEU A 121 -2.19 -19.79 0.55
CA LEU A 121 -1.25 -20.51 -0.32
C LEU A 121 -1.73 -21.92 -0.65
N VAL A 122 -2.47 -22.56 0.27
CA VAL A 122 -3.03 -23.88 0.06
C VAL A 122 -4.02 -23.95 -1.11
N ALA A 123 -4.70 -22.82 -1.40
CA ALA A 123 -5.62 -22.71 -2.53
C ALA A 123 -4.92 -22.35 -3.86
N LEU A 124 -3.64 -21.98 -3.82
CA LEU A 124 -2.84 -21.53 -4.98
C LEU A 124 -1.90 -22.64 -5.46
N GLN A 125 -2.44 -23.78 -5.90
CA GLN A 125 -1.61 -24.95 -6.25
C GLN A 125 -0.77 -24.72 -7.52
N TYR A 126 -1.27 -23.96 -8.48
CA TYR A 126 -0.65 -23.77 -9.80
C TYR A 126 -0.06 -22.37 -10.00
N HIS A 127 -0.37 -21.43 -9.13
CA HIS A 127 0.18 -20.08 -9.19
C HIS A 127 1.13 -19.83 -8.01
N ASP A 128 2.34 -19.44 -8.32
CA ASP A 128 3.30 -19.01 -7.32
C ASP A 128 3.05 -17.56 -6.92
N VAL A 129 3.29 -17.25 -5.66
CA VAL A 129 3.28 -15.91 -5.13
C VAL A 129 4.71 -15.41 -5.07
N GLU A 130 4.96 -14.26 -5.68
CA GLU A 130 6.27 -13.66 -5.80
C GLU A 130 6.20 -12.17 -5.48
N ILE A 131 7.28 -11.63 -4.95
CA ILE A 131 7.52 -10.19 -4.93
C ILE A 131 8.74 -9.86 -5.79
N ARG A 132 8.64 -8.75 -6.50
CA ARG A 132 9.73 -8.19 -7.26
C ARG A 132 10.15 -6.88 -6.63
N ILE A 133 11.40 -6.79 -6.21
CA ILE A 133 11.97 -5.63 -5.53
C ILE A 133 12.84 -4.88 -6.52
N SER A 134 12.52 -3.62 -6.78
CA SER A 134 13.36 -2.70 -7.54
C SER A 134 14.20 -1.88 -6.57
N TRP A 135 15.49 -2.09 -6.60
CA TRP A 135 16.44 -1.45 -5.71
C TRP A 135 16.77 -0.02 -6.16
N GLY A 136 17.05 0.82 -5.18
CA GLY A 136 17.59 2.15 -5.38
C GLY A 136 19.11 2.17 -5.19
N THR A 137 19.61 3.12 -4.42
CA THR A 137 21.02 3.20 -4.07
C THR A 137 21.28 2.35 -2.83
N LEU A 138 22.01 1.26 -3.00
CA LEU A 138 22.28 0.32 -1.93
C LEU A 138 23.62 0.63 -1.26
N PRO A 139 23.62 0.91 0.04
CA PRO A 139 24.85 1.07 0.82
C PRO A 139 25.48 -0.28 1.18
N VAL A 140 24.70 -1.35 1.17
CA VAL A 140 25.09 -2.75 1.43
C VAL A 140 24.35 -3.68 0.49
N THR A 141 24.76 -4.94 0.42
CA THR A 141 24.14 -5.96 -0.43
C THR A 141 23.51 -7.11 0.36
N ASP A 142 23.57 -7.07 1.69
CA ASP A 142 23.13 -8.17 2.57
C ASP A 142 21.74 -7.86 3.13
N TYR A 143 20.71 -8.15 2.31
CA TYR A 143 19.31 -8.00 2.65
C TYR A 143 18.68 -9.37 2.89
N GLU A 144 17.71 -9.41 3.78
CA GLU A 144 16.91 -10.58 4.09
C GLU A 144 15.41 -10.27 3.95
N VAL A 145 14.65 -11.23 3.46
CA VAL A 145 13.20 -11.15 3.39
C VAL A 145 12.63 -12.19 4.33
N HIS A 146 11.73 -11.77 5.19
CA HIS A 146 11.06 -12.62 6.16
C HIS A 146 9.56 -12.61 5.90
N ALA A 147 8.95 -13.78 5.93
CA ALA A 147 7.52 -13.97 5.69
C ALA A 147 6.89 -14.78 6.81
N GLN A 148 5.72 -14.34 7.25
CA GLN A 148 4.90 -15.08 8.21
C GLN A 148 4.08 -16.13 7.49
N PHE A 149 4.14 -17.37 7.99
CA PHE A 149 3.30 -18.48 7.57
C PHE A 149 2.37 -18.90 8.70
N VAL A 150 1.12 -19.17 8.34
CA VAL A 150 0.12 -19.69 9.25
C VAL A 150 -0.22 -21.12 8.84
N TYR A 151 -0.25 -22.01 9.82
CA TYR A 151 -0.61 -23.43 9.67
C TYR A 151 -2.01 -23.62 10.24
N LEU A 152 -2.88 -24.19 9.43
CA LEU A 152 -4.27 -24.47 9.78
C LEU A 152 -4.49 -25.94 10.13
N ASP A 153 -5.57 -26.20 10.83
CA ASP A 153 -6.02 -27.59 11.05
C ASP A 153 -6.52 -28.22 9.74
N THR A 154 -6.56 -29.54 9.68
CA THR A 154 -6.89 -30.33 8.48
C THR A 154 -8.24 -29.95 7.89
N ASP A 155 -9.26 -29.75 8.73
CA ASP A 155 -10.61 -29.41 8.29
C ASP A 155 -10.67 -28.02 7.64
N GLU A 156 -10.01 -27.04 8.25
CA GLU A 156 -9.93 -25.67 7.72
C GLU A 156 -9.10 -25.62 6.42
N ARG A 157 -7.98 -26.36 6.39
CA ARG A 157 -7.14 -26.50 5.19
C ARG A 157 -7.93 -27.08 4.02
N THR A 158 -8.69 -28.14 4.25
CA THR A 158 -9.51 -28.79 3.22
C THR A 158 -10.60 -27.84 2.72
N ALA A 159 -11.27 -27.14 3.61
CA ALA A 159 -12.30 -26.16 3.24
C ALA A 159 -11.73 -25.02 2.40
N LEU A 160 -10.55 -24.48 2.76
CA LEU A 160 -9.88 -23.41 2.01
C LEU A 160 -9.37 -23.86 0.64
N SER A 161 -8.91 -25.09 0.51
CA SER A 161 -8.35 -25.62 -0.74
C SER A 161 -9.40 -26.00 -1.77
N SER A 162 -10.61 -26.38 -1.33
CA SER A 162 -11.65 -26.97 -2.20
C SER A 162 -12.67 -25.95 -2.72
N ALA A 163 -12.92 -24.87 -1.99
CA ALA A 163 -13.94 -23.89 -2.34
C ALA A 163 -13.37 -22.72 -3.14
N PRO A 164 -14.07 -22.26 -4.22
CA PRO A 164 -13.74 -20.99 -4.87
C PRO A 164 -13.82 -19.85 -3.88
N GLN A 165 -12.85 -18.93 -3.91
CA GLN A 165 -12.76 -17.80 -3.00
C GLN A 165 -12.70 -16.48 -3.78
N ASN A 166 -13.41 -15.48 -3.28
CA ASN A 166 -13.30 -14.11 -3.75
C ASN A 166 -12.79 -13.26 -2.58
N MET A 167 -11.57 -12.80 -2.69
CA MET A 167 -10.95 -11.96 -1.68
C MET A 167 -11.04 -10.49 -2.10
N LEU A 168 -11.60 -9.66 -1.23
CA LEU A 168 -11.51 -8.21 -1.41
C LEU A 168 -10.09 -7.77 -1.12
N ILE A 169 -9.45 -7.14 -2.09
CA ILE A 169 -8.09 -6.62 -1.96
C ILE A 169 -8.07 -5.10 -2.20
N THR A 170 -7.06 -4.46 -1.68
CA THR A 170 -6.72 -3.07 -2.02
C THR A 170 -5.51 -3.05 -2.93
N GLN A 171 -5.51 -2.13 -3.88
CA GLN A 171 -4.42 -1.88 -4.81
C GLN A 171 -4.06 -0.41 -4.80
N THR A 172 -2.85 -0.09 -5.20
CA THR A 172 -2.34 1.27 -5.27
C THR A 172 -2.14 1.69 -6.70
N GLN A 173 -2.65 2.85 -7.07
CA GLN A 173 -2.43 3.47 -8.37
C GLN A 173 -1.72 4.81 -8.19
N GLN A 174 -0.82 5.13 -9.09
CA GLN A 174 -0.01 6.36 -9.06
C GLN A 174 -0.35 7.24 -10.25
N SER A 175 -0.58 8.52 -9.99
CA SER A 175 -0.67 9.57 -11.00
C SER A 175 0.51 10.52 -10.83
N ILE A 176 1.30 10.67 -11.88
CA ILE A 176 2.53 11.46 -11.86
C ILE A 176 2.20 12.94 -11.65
N ALA A 177 3.01 13.61 -10.86
CA ALA A 177 2.89 15.04 -10.56
C ALA A 177 2.84 15.90 -11.84
N SER A 178 1.85 16.78 -11.94
CA SER A 178 1.74 17.71 -13.08
C SER A 178 2.69 18.89 -12.99
N GLY A 179 3.12 19.25 -11.78
CA GLY A 179 3.90 20.46 -11.50
C GLY A 179 3.11 21.77 -11.65
N GLY A 180 1.82 21.70 -11.99
CA GLY A 180 0.96 22.84 -12.29
C GLY A 180 -0.22 23.03 -11.33
N LEU A 181 -1.18 23.86 -11.74
CA LEU A 181 -2.40 24.14 -10.98
C LEU A 181 -3.48 23.05 -11.13
N MET A 182 -3.31 22.15 -12.08
CA MET A 182 -4.25 21.06 -12.34
C MET A 182 -3.51 19.72 -12.31
N GLN A 183 -4.05 18.77 -11.59
CA GLN A 183 -3.57 17.39 -11.51
C GLN A 183 -4.61 16.46 -12.09
N GLU A 184 -4.30 15.80 -13.18
CA GLU A 184 -5.15 14.75 -13.74
C GLU A 184 -5.08 13.49 -12.87
N LEU A 185 -6.23 12.84 -12.71
CA LEU A 185 -6.42 11.66 -11.91
C LEU A 185 -6.76 10.48 -12.83
N ASN A 186 -5.73 9.85 -13.38
CA ASN A 186 -5.88 8.74 -14.30
C ASN A 186 -5.97 7.42 -13.53
N TYR A 187 -7.07 7.24 -12.81
CA TYR A 187 -7.33 6.04 -12.01
C TYR A 187 -8.43 5.19 -12.62
N ASN A 188 -8.42 3.92 -12.25
CA ASN A 188 -9.47 2.95 -12.53
C ASN A 188 -10.03 2.40 -11.22
N HIS A 189 -11.15 1.69 -11.29
CA HIS A 189 -11.80 1.01 -10.17
C HIS A 189 -12.36 1.94 -9.08
N PRO A 190 -13.03 1.39 -8.08
CA PRO A 190 -13.54 2.15 -6.94
C PRO A 190 -12.40 2.63 -6.02
N ILE A 191 -12.11 3.92 -6.02
CA ILE A 191 -11.08 4.57 -5.20
C ILE A 191 -11.64 4.95 -3.82
N LYS A 192 -10.93 4.56 -2.76
CA LYS A 192 -11.24 4.92 -1.36
C LYS A 192 -10.85 6.34 -1.03
N PHE A 193 -9.63 6.71 -1.37
CA PHE A 193 -9.04 8.03 -1.14
C PHE A 193 -7.88 8.25 -2.09
N ILE A 194 -7.53 9.52 -2.24
CA ILE A 194 -6.33 9.97 -2.94
C ILE A 194 -5.45 10.65 -1.92
N ALA A 195 -4.15 10.35 -1.92
CA ALA A 195 -3.21 10.96 -0.99
C ALA A 195 -1.86 11.23 -1.64
N THR A 196 -1.14 12.19 -1.08
CA THR A 196 0.26 12.45 -1.40
C THR A 196 1.03 12.91 -0.17
N TYR A 197 2.36 12.86 -0.27
CA TYR A 197 3.28 13.28 0.78
C TYR A 197 4.42 14.11 0.20
N LYS A 198 4.83 15.12 0.97
CA LYS A 198 6.05 15.87 0.70
C LYS A 198 6.67 16.36 1.99
N THR A 199 7.93 16.07 2.18
CA THR A 199 8.72 16.65 3.28
C THR A 199 8.81 18.17 3.12
N GLY A 200 8.48 18.90 4.16
CA GLY A 200 8.46 20.37 4.13
C GLY A 200 7.15 20.99 3.65
N GLY A 201 6.14 20.17 3.39
CA GLY A 201 4.79 20.59 3.02
C GLY A 201 4.45 20.36 1.54
N VAL A 202 3.22 19.93 1.29
CA VAL A 202 2.70 19.78 -0.07
C VAL A 202 2.54 21.13 -0.75
N GLY A 203 2.89 21.20 -2.03
CA GLY A 203 2.91 22.48 -2.77
C GLY A 203 1.57 23.20 -2.85
N VAL A 204 0.46 22.48 -2.74
CA VAL A 204 -0.90 23.03 -2.74
C VAL A 204 -1.40 23.52 -1.37
N ALA A 205 -0.61 23.40 -0.30
CA ALA A 205 -1.04 23.67 1.08
C ALA A 205 -1.63 25.09 1.28
N GLY A 206 -1.19 26.06 0.51
CA GLY A 206 -1.67 27.45 0.58
C GLY A 206 -2.88 27.76 -0.30
N GLY A 207 -3.25 26.86 -1.21
CA GLY A 207 -4.30 27.06 -2.21
C GLY A 207 -5.67 26.51 -1.79
N GLY A 208 -6.68 26.96 -2.52
CA GLY A 208 -8.01 26.37 -2.52
C GLY A 208 -8.04 25.20 -3.51
N VAL A 209 -8.33 23.99 -3.02
CA VAL A 209 -8.38 22.79 -3.88
C VAL A 209 -9.81 22.32 -4.06
N LYS A 210 -10.17 21.95 -5.28
CA LYS A 210 -11.43 21.34 -5.65
C LYS A 210 -11.25 20.17 -6.58
N LEU A 211 -12.20 19.24 -6.54
CA LEU A 211 -12.29 18.12 -7.46
C LEU A 211 -13.24 18.48 -8.61
N GLN A 212 -12.84 18.21 -9.84
CA GLN A 212 -13.68 18.29 -11.03
C GLN A 212 -13.86 16.90 -11.63
N ILE A 213 -15.10 16.57 -11.95
CA ILE A 213 -15.48 15.32 -12.62
C ILE A 213 -16.22 15.69 -13.90
N ASN A 214 -15.76 15.18 -15.04
CA ASN A 214 -16.35 15.44 -16.36
C ASN A 214 -16.58 16.95 -16.62
N GLY A 215 -15.62 17.78 -16.17
CA GLY A 215 -15.67 19.24 -16.33
C GLY A 215 -16.54 19.99 -15.31
N THR A 216 -17.23 19.27 -14.42
CA THR A 216 -18.10 19.85 -13.38
C THR A 216 -17.42 19.82 -12.02
N ASP A 217 -17.49 20.93 -11.28
CA ASP A 217 -16.95 21.02 -9.93
C ASP A 217 -17.78 20.19 -8.94
N VAL A 218 -17.11 19.36 -8.15
CA VAL A 218 -17.72 18.60 -7.07
C VAL A 218 -17.62 19.39 -5.76
N GLY A 219 -18.42 20.45 -5.68
CA GLY A 219 -18.45 21.35 -4.54
C GLY A 219 -17.42 22.48 -4.63
N ASP A 220 -17.48 23.38 -3.64
CA ASP A 220 -16.64 24.57 -3.59
C ASP A 220 -15.18 24.27 -3.28
N ALA A 221 -14.28 25.11 -3.76
CA ALA A 221 -12.87 25.02 -3.41
C ALA A 221 -12.68 25.22 -1.90
N LYS A 222 -11.93 24.31 -1.28
CA LYS A 222 -11.58 24.38 0.15
C LYS A 222 -10.09 24.57 0.28
N LYS A 223 -9.65 25.41 1.21
CA LYS A 223 -8.22 25.57 1.49
C LYS A 223 -7.62 24.22 1.83
N ALA A 224 -6.55 23.86 1.12
CA ALA A 224 -5.90 22.57 1.34
C ALA A 224 -5.46 22.46 2.79
N ARG A 225 -4.88 23.52 3.36
CA ARG A 225 -4.62 23.60 4.79
C ARG A 225 -5.71 24.49 5.44
N PRO A 226 -6.44 23.99 6.46
CA PRO A 226 -6.29 22.69 7.15
C PRO A 226 -7.12 21.54 6.57
N HIS A 227 -7.98 21.78 5.56
CA HIS A 227 -9.04 20.82 5.19
C HIS A 227 -8.47 19.46 4.78
N TYR A 228 -7.62 19.42 3.74
CA TYR A 228 -7.07 18.17 3.20
C TYR A 228 -5.76 17.72 3.86
N THR A 229 -5.09 18.58 4.62
CA THR A 229 -3.82 18.25 5.27
C THR A 229 -3.98 17.81 6.73
N SER A 230 -5.08 18.18 7.38
CA SER A 230 -5.29 17.91 8.80
C SER A 230 -6.69 17.36 9.09
N ALA A 231 -7.75 18.07 8.70
CA ALA A 231 -9.11 17.68 9.02
C ALA A 231 -9.51 16.35 8.38
N SER A 232 -9.15 16.10 7.11
CA SER A 232 -9.42 14.84 6.45
C SER A 232 -8.74 13.66 7.15
N LEU A 233 -7.50 13.83 7.58
CA LEU A 233 -6.79 12.79 8.34
C LEU A 233 -7.43 12.57 9.72
N TYR A 234 -7.79 13.64 10.43
CA TYR A 234 -8.40 13.54 11.74
C TYR A 234 -9.72 12.76 11.74
N TYR A 235 -10.60 13.01 10.76
CA TYR A 235 -11.93 12.39 10.73
C TYR A 235 -12.00 11.02 10.05
N HIS A 236 -11.04 10.71 9.15
CA HIS A 236 -11.11 9.52 8.31
C HIS A 236 -10.05 8.46 8.61
N THR A 237 -9.10 8.74 9.50
CA THR A 237 -8.08 7.77 9.93
C THR A 237 -8.15 7.54 11.43
N PRO A 238 -7.92 6.29 11.93
CA PRO A 238 -8.02 6.00 13.36
C PRO A 238 -6.84 6.55 14.15
N PHE A 239 -5.68 6.68 13.52
CA PHE A 239 -4.45 7.16 14.16
C PHE A 239 -3.73 8.10 13.21
N THR A 240 -3.52 9.32 13.63
CA THR A 240 -2.67 10.24 12.91
C THR A 240 -1.74 10.96 13.87
N THR A 241 -0.48 11.00 13.54
CA THR A 241 0.44 11.95 14.11
C THR A 241 0.35 13.22 13.29
N MET A 242 -0.48 14.15 13.74
CA MET A 242 -0.59 15.45 13.09
C MET A 242 0.68 16.24 13.37
N ASP A 243 1.57 16.30 12.40
CA ASP A 243 2.55 17.36 12.35
C ASP A 243 1.83 18.63 11.88
N SER A 244 1.39 19.40 12.86
CA SER A 244 0.62 20.62 12.64
C SER A 244 1.44 21.72 11.95
N SER A 245 2.77 21.59 11.91
CA SER A 245 3.66 22.65 11.44
C SER A 245 3.92 22.60 9.93
N ALA A 246 3.98 21.43 9.31
CA ALA A 246 4.54 21.27 7.96
C ALA A 246 3.54 20.93 6.86
N ALA A 247 2.30 20.50 7.17
CA ALA A 247 1.30 20.07 6.18
C ALA A 247 1.89 19.07 5.14
N ASN A 248 2.62 18.06 5.63
CA ASN A 248 3.36 17.13 4.78
C ASN A 248 2.46 16.17 4.00
N HIS A 249 1.28 15.86 4.53
CA HIS A 249 0.31 14.95 3.91
C HIS A 249 -0.86 15.74 3.34
N PHE A 250 -1.35 15.27 2.20
CA PHE A 250 -2.61 15.69 1.62
C PHE A 250 -3.45 14.45 1.40
N MET A 251 -4.72 14.46 1.83
CA MET A 251 -5.66 13.37 1.59
C MET A 251 -7.03 13.88 1.19
N TYR A 252 -7.53 13.37 0.07
CA TYR A 252 -8.91 13.56 -0.39
C TYR A 252 -9.68 12.25 -0.21
N PRO A 253 -10.51 12.11 0.84
CA PRO A 253 -11.23 10.89 1.12
C PRO A 253 -12.56 10.80 0.36
N PHE A 254 -12.89 9.60 -0.14
CA PHE A 254 -14.22 9.21 -0.63
C PHE A 254 -14.91 8.23 0.34
N CYS A 255 -14.15 7.66 1.27
CA CYS A 255 -14.63 6.75 2.29
C CYS A 255 -14.82 7.46 3.63
N LEU A 256 -15.59 6.84 4.53
CA LEU A 256 -15.76 7.32 5.89
C LEU A 256 -14.58 6.95 6.78
N ASP A 257 -13.96 5.79 6.53
CA ASP A 257 -12.82 5.28 7.29
C ASP A 257 -11.85 4.57 6.32
N THR A 258 -10.60 5.00 6.33
CA THR A 258 -9.58 4.49 5.41
C THR A 258 -9.05 3.10 5.80
N CYS A 259 -9.20 2.68 7.06
CA CYS A 259 -8.56 1.49 7.61
C CYS A 259 -9.49 0.29 7.77
N LYS A 260 -10.80 0.45 7.61
CA LYS A 260 -11.75 -0.66 7.72
C LYS A 260 -11.51 -1.70 6.64
N LEU A 261 -11.62 -2.99 7.02
CA LEU A 261 -11.58 -4.11 6.07
C LEU A 261 -12.78 -4.08 5.12
N GLN A 262 -13.95 -3.76 5.65
CA GLN A 262 -15.16 -3.59 4.85
C GLN A 262 -15.16 -2.21 4.20
N PRO A 263 -15.56 -2.09 2.93
CA PRO A 263 -15.69 -0.80 2.26
C PRO A 263 -16.65 0.15 2.99
N THR A 264 -16.22 1.39 3.19
CA THR A 264 -17.01 2.45 3.84
C THR A 264 -17.37 3.59 2.89
N GLY A 265 -17.18 3.39 1.60
CA GLY A 265 -17.46 4.35 0.53
C GLY A 265 -16.31 4.44 -0.46
N THR A 266 -16.65 4.69 -1.72
CA THR A 266 -15.69 4.83 -2.82
C THR A 266 -16.28 5.71 -3.92
N LEU A 267 -15.41 6.32 -4.72
CA LEU A 267 -15.77 6.86 -6.03
C LEU A 267 -15.25 5.92 -7.12
N ASN A 268 -16.14 5.47 -7.99
CA ASN A 268 -15.77 4.55 -9.07
C ASN A 268 -15.22 5.33 -10.28
N PHE A 269 -13.91 5.36 -10.42
CA PHE A 269 -13.21 6.04 -11.50
C PHE A 269 -13.38 5.35 -12.87
N SER A 270 -13.72 4.06 -12.91
CA SER A 270 -14.04 3.38 -14.18
C SER A 270 -15.30 3.90 -14.88
N ARG A 271 -16.11 4.72 -14.19
CA ARG A 271 -17.32 5.34 -14.72
C ARG A 271 -17.18 6.85 -14.95
N VAL A 272 -15.97 7.37 -14.79
CA VAL A 272 -15.64 8.80 -14.90
C VAL A 272 -14.79 8.98 -16.14
N ASP A 273 -15.21 9.82 -17.08
CA ASP A 273 -14.46 10.06 -18.32
C ASP A 273 -13.21 10.92 -18.06
N SER A 274 -13.32 11.88 -17.14
CA SER A 274 -12.19 12.70 -16.71
C SER A 274 -12.36 13.12 -15.26
N ALA A 275 -11.29 13.05 -14.50
CA ALA A 275 -11.24 13.58 -13.14
C ALA A 275 -9.94 14.35 -12.94
N ARG A 276 -10.00 15.47 -12.24
CA ARG A 276 -8.83 16.28 -11.91
C ARG A 276 -9.01 17.05 -10.62
N LEU A 277 -7.91 17.27 -9.92
CA LEU A 277 -7.82 18.23 -8.85
C LEU A 277 -7.34 19.57 -9.42
N VAL A 278 -7.95 20.65 -8.97
CA VAL A 278 -7.60 22.02 -9.41
C VAL A 278 -7.33 22.85 -8.17
N THR A 279 -6.26 23.63 -8.21
CA THR A 279 -5.90 24.60 -7.17
C THR A 279 -5.86 26.01 -7.74
N ASP A 280 -6.16 27.01 -6.91
CA ASP A 280 -6.03 28.43 -7.24
C ASP A 280 -4.64 28.99 -6.89
N ALA A 281 -3.86 28.29 -6.07
CA ALA A 281 -2.51 28.68 -5.70
C ALA A 281 -1.65 27.46 -5.33
N GLY A 282 -0.34 27.60 -5.48
CA GLY A 282 0.60 26.51 -5.30
C GLY A 282 0.70 25.62 -6.54
N SER A 283 1.16 24.38 -6.36
CA SER A 283 1.30 23.42 -7.46
C SER A 283 1.18 21.99 -6.96
N PHE A 284 0.72 21.09 -7.84
CA PHE A 284 0.76 19.65 -7.61
C PHE A 284 2.14 19.11 -7.99
N ASP A 285 3.08 19.20 -7.08
CA ASP A 285 4.50 18.96 -7.27
C ASP A 285 4.97 17.58 -6.76
N THR A 286 4.04 16.75 -6.35
CA THR A 286 4.27 15.38 -5.90
C THR A 286 3.27 14.42 -6.52
N ASP A 287 3.69 13.18 -6.71
CA ASP A 287 2.83 12.14 -7.24
C ASP A 287 1.63 11.87 -6.34
N MET A 288 0.48 11.66 -6.96
CA MET A 288 -0.77 11.36 -6.28
C MET A 288 -1.04 9.86 -6.29
N TYR A 289 -1.33 9.30 -5.14
CA TYR A 289 -1.62 7.89 -4.97
C TYR A 289 -3.10 7.69 -4.67
N GLY A 290 -3.76 6.86 -5.48
CA GLY A 290 -5.12 6.41 -5.25
C GLY A 290 -5.13 4.98 -4.74
N VAL A 291 -5.87 4.71 -3.68
CA VAL A 291 -6.07 3.35 -3.18
C VAL A 291 -7.46 2.88 -3.58
N ASN A 292 -7.51 1.81 -4.37
CA ASN A 292 -8.75 1.22 -4.88
C ASN A 292 -9.03 -0.15 -4.29
N TYR A 293 -10.28 -0.58 -4.41
CA TYR A 293 -10.68 -1.96 -4.19
C TYR A 293 -10.66 -2.74 -5.50
N ASN A 294 -10.30 -4.02 -5.40
CA ASN A 294 -10.46 -5.01 -6.46
C ASN A 294 -10.79 -6.37 -5.80
N ILE A 295 -11.11 -7.35 -6.59
CA ILE A 295 -11.38 -8.72 -6.14
C ILE A 295 -10.34 -9.66 -6.74
N LEU A 296 -9.64 -10.36 -5.85
CA LEU A 296 -8.78 -11.49 -6.21
C LEU A 296 -9.63 -12.76 -6.16
N ARG A 297 -9.88 -13.36 -7.31
CA ARG A 297 -10.59 -14.64 -7.42
C ARG A 297 -9.58 -15.77 -7.40
N ILE A 298 -9.80 -16.72 -6.50
CA ILE A 298 -9.00 -17.93 -6.38
C ILE A 298 -9.92 -19.12 -6.67
N GLU A 299 -9.61 -19.85 -7.72
CA GLU A 299 -10.40 -20.99 -8.16
C GLU A 299 -9.51 -22.00 -8.88
N ASN A 300 -9.75 -23.29 -8.66
CA ASN A 300 -9.02 -24.39 -9.30
C ASN A 300 -7.48 -24.31 -9.18
N GLY A 301 -7.00 -23.83 -8.04
CA GLY A 301 -5.56 -23.68 -7.79
C GLY A 301 -4.90 -22.47 -8.43
N MET A 302 -5.66 -21.60 -9.06
CA MET A 302 -5.18 -20.39 -9.72
C MET A 302 -5.82 -19.15 -9.13
N ALA A 303 -5.13 -18.03 -9.18
CA ALA A 303 -5.69 -16.73 -8.81
C ALA A 303 -5.58 -15.73 -9.96
N GLY A 304 -6.52 -14.80 -10.02
CA GLY A 304 -6.52 -13.70 -10.97
C GLY A 304 -7.38 -12.54 -10.49
N LEU A 305 -7.12 -11.36 -11.01
CA LEU A 305 -7.96 -10.18 -10.75
C LEU A 305 -9.29 -10.36 -11.48
N MET A 306 -10.39 -10.11 -10.76
CA MET A 306 -11.73 -10.15 -11.38
C MET A 306 -11.93 -8.97 -12.34
N TYR A 307 -11.35 -7.83 -12.01
CA TYR A 307 -11.38 -6.64 -12.85
C TYR A 307 -9.95 -6.32 -13.29
N ALA A 308 -9.73 -6.33 -14.61
CA ALA A 308 -8.43 -6.01 -15.18
C ALA A 308 -8.10 -4.52 -15.01
N ASN A 309 -6.82 -4.24 -14.81
CA ASN A 309 -6.30 -2.87 -14.74
C ASN A 309 -6.12 -2.29 -16.13
#